data_beb705834dbce7c74eaaeec428b4a0bb
#
_entry.id   beb705834dbce7c74eaaeec428b4a0bb
#
_cell.length_a   1.000
_cell.length_b   1.000
_cell.length_c   1.000
_cell.angle_alpha   90.00
_cell.angle_beta   90.00
_cell.angle_gamma   90.00
#
_symmetry.space_group_name_H-M   'P 1'
#
loop_
_entity.id
_entity.type
_entity.pdbx_description
1 polymer ?
#
loop_
_entity_poly.entity_id
_entity_poly.type
_entity_poly.pdbx_seq_one_letter_code
_entity_poly.pdbx_strand_id
1 'polypeptide(L)'
;MGGVTDTTAQICIWSTEAHLSLAGMRETLLKAAEPPICYAARGLQPGTQYAYEVNLPSGQKVLGTFHTPPVSPLRVVALSCDLLDPRLSDEKALKAFAASLKPHLILHLGDWGYPDTTEKNFPPSTERFFPYRLENLQKLYEKRYYDPLAYALRVQSAWAYLYDDHDYVADNTGRDYRAQYRTLSLPIGDYSFAPALRENAMQAYKQYFPHYALEMPEEALFQRFRWGDVEFFFVDNRSARTGTMKVFELGELGRYYFRPKPEISILGRRQMEALKEALRTSSARWKVILSGVTYNRNLQLFIHEALKLPEQTLKLTFGLYKVPAILIAGFIGDTWAGYPMDQDSLLAWCWRHQIRGVVWVSGDTHVATLEDGTMGGFPELMAGGAGKTEKRSYQLAKMLGISIFNVGGQGITKKVFSTALGYMEFRGDTLWLLSLTKRGDTLARLLLTADVLPLPPGLWKRLERPNIGLTFFVEGVRARELFFRWGLPNRMRGEVAFRLYNAQGDLVWESPWKPATYWKQQKRLSLPESLPTGWYFLRAEQAGAYFGRRLRL
;
A
#
# COMPACT_ATOMS: atom_id res chain seq x y z
N MET A 1 18.33 2.37 11.10
CA MET A 1 18.84 1.00 10.92
C MET A 1 17.98 0.28 9.90
N GLY A 2 18.59 -0.48 8.98
CA GLY A 2 17.86 -1.26 7.97
C GLY A 2 18.68 -2.46 7.51
N GLY A 3 18.19 -3.15 6.46
CA GLY A 3 18.87 -4.33 5.90
C GLY A 3 19.14 -5.43 6.95
N VAL A 4 18.26 -5.58 7.95
CA VAL A 4 18.44 -6.53 9.05
C VAL A 4 18.05 -7.93 8.60
N THR A 5 19.00 -8.86 8.71
CA THR A 5 18.81 -10.30 8.49
C THR A 5 19.05 -11.06 9.79
N ASP A 6 19.01 -12.38 9.74
CA ASP A 6 19.31 -13.26 10.89
C ASP A 6 20.74 -13.11 11.40
N THR A 7 21.68 -12.71 10.54
CA THR A 7 23.12 -12.64 10.86
C THR A 7 23.77 -11.31 10.53
N THR A 8 23.03 -10.34 9.96
CA THR A 8 23.57 -9.05 9.56
C THR A 8 22.62 -7.90 9.86
N ALA A 9 23.16 -6.67 9.97
CA ALA A 9 22.38 -5.43 10.05
C ALA A 9 23.19 -4.27 9.48
N GLN A 10 22.52 -3.26 8.92
CA GLN A 10 23.13 -1.98 8.52
C GLN A 10 22.74 -0.89 9.51
N ILE A 11 23.71 -0.30 10.16
CA ILE A 11 23.53 0.85 11.06
C ILE A 11 24.09 2.06 10.35
N CYS A 12 23.22 2.93 9.85
CA CYS A 12 23.63 4.16 9.17
C CYS A 12 23.41 5.38 10.06
N ILE A 13 24.39 6.28 10.07
CA ILE A 13 24.46 7.45 10.92
C ILE A 13 24.75 8.66 10.02
N TRP A 14 23.96 9.72 10.11
CA TRP A 14 24.18 10.94 9.34
C TRP A 14 25.29 11.79 9.98
N SER A 15 26.51 11.36 9.78
CA SER A 15 27.74 11.99 10.26
C SER A 15 28.92 11.56 9.40
N THR A 16 30.01 12.30 9.42
CA THR A 16 31.30 11.91 8.82
C THR A 16 32.21 11.17 9.77
N GLU A 17 31.90 11.18 11.08
CA GLU A 17 32.63 10.43 12.10
C GLU A 17 31.67 9.99 13.22
N ALA A 18 31.83 8.78 13.73
CA ALA A 18 31.08 8.26 14.87
C ALA A 18 31.81 7.11 15.54
N HIS A 19 31.65 6.98 16.86
CA HIS A 19 32.00 5.78 17.60
C HIS A 19 30.76 4.90 17.76
N LEU A 20 30.82 3.68 17.30
CA LEU A 20 29.74 2.70 17.41
C LEU A 20 30.16 1.56 18.36
N SER A 21 29.38 1.37 19.42
CA SER A 21 29.44 0.20 20.28
C SER A 21 28.20 -0.66 20.02
N LEU A 22 28.38 -1.92 19.68
CA LEU A 22 27.32 -2.91 19.50
C LEU A 22 27.53 -4.03 20.52
N ALA A 23 26.49 -4.38 21.25
CA ALA A 23 26.58 -5.38 22.32
C ALA A 23 27.24 -6.69 21.83
N GLY A 24 28.28 -7.13 22.54
CA GLY A 24 29.08 -8.32 22.18
C GLY A 24 30.13 -8.11 21.09
N MET A 25 30.28 -6.89 20.57
CA MET A 25 31.28 -6.53 19.56
C MET A 25 32.25 -5.46 20.10
N ARG A 26 33.42 -5.37 19.48
CA ARG A 26 34.40 -4.32 19.79
C ARG A 26 33.87 -2.96 19.32
N GLU A 27 34.08 -1.93 20.14
CA GLU A 27 33.85 -0.54 19.74
C GLU A 27 34.61 -0.21 18.45
N THR A 28 33.93 0.46 17.51
CA THR A 28 34.45 0.78 16.18
C THR A 28 34.35 2.27 15.92
N LEU A 29 35.50 2.88 15.59
CA LEU A 29 35.51 4.24 15.04
C LEU A 29 35.17 4.17 13.55
N LEU A 30 34.12 4.88 13.17
CA LEU A 30 33.63 4.98 11.79
C LEU A 30 34.00 6.33 11.22
N LYS A 31 34.51 6.36 9.98
CA LYS A 31 34.82 7.60 9.24
C LYS A 31 34.41 7.47 7.79
N ALA A 32 33.89 8.55 7.21
CA ALA A 32 33.59 8.67 5.79
C ALA A 32 33.88 10.11 5.31
N ALA A 33 34.07 10.27 4.01
CA ALA A 33 34.25 11.60 3.41
C ALA A 33 32.95 12.41 3.46
N GLU A 34 31.80 11.74 3.31
CA GLU A 34 30.47 12.35 3.31
C GLU A 34 29.48 11.48 4.09
N PRO A 35 28.42 12.08 4.72
CA PRO A 35 27.36 11.32 5.38
C PRO A 35 26.41 10.66 4.35
N PRO A 36 25.73 9.58 4.75
CA PRO A 36 25.82 8.89 6.02
C PRO A 36 26.98 7.88 6.08
N ILE A 37 27.49 7.64 7.28
CA ILE A 37 28.33 6.47 7.52
C ILE A 37 27.43 5.27 7.74
N CYS A 38 27.64 4.18 6.99
CA CYS A 38 26.94 2.91 7.19
C CYS A 38 27.90 1.83 7.65
N TYR A 39 27.61 1.26 8.82
CA TYR A 39 28.30 0.11 9.37
C TYR A 39 27.52 -1.16 9.09
N ALA A 40 28.18 -2.12 8.44
CA ALA A 40 27.62 -3.44 8.19
C ALA A 40 28.02 -4.41 9.33
N ALA A 41 27.15 -4.55 10.33
CA ALA A 41 27.32 -5.56 11.37
C ALA A 41 27.13 -6.95 10.76
N ARG A 42 28.03 -7.88 11.09
CA ARG A 42 28.03 -9.27 10.60
C ARG A 42 28.27 -10.23 11.75
N GLY A 43 27.89 -11.51 11.56
CA GLY A 43 28.08 -12.54 12.59
C GLY A 43 27.12 -12.39 13.76
N LEU A 44 25.99 -11.71 13.56
CA LEU A 44 24.93 -11.62 14.55
C LEU A 44 24.28 -13.00 14.77
N GLN A 45 23.73 -13.22 15.95
CA GLN A 45 22.98 -14.43 16.27
C GLN A 45 21.51 -14.25 15.87
N PRO A 46 20.90 -15.25 15.23
CA PRO A 46 19.47 -15.24 14.92
C PRO A 46 18.61 -15.11 16.19
N GLY A 47 17.45 -14.47 16.05
CA GLY A 47 16.46 -14.36 17.12
C GLY A 47 16.90 -13.57 18.35
N THR A 48 17.88 -12.67 18.18
CA THR A 48 18.56 -12.00 19.29
C THR A 48 18.27 -10.51 19.30
N GLN A 49 18.06 -9.94 20.48
CA GLN A 49 18.01 -8.51 20.67
C GLN A 49 19.40 -7.95 20.92
N TYR A 50 19.79 -6.97 20.13
CA TYR A 50 21.04 -6.24 20.26
C TYR A 50 20.82 -4.82 20.75
N ALA A 51 21.62 -4.37 21.72
CA ALA A 51 21.73 -2.98 22.10
C ALA A 51 22.91 -2.34 21.37
N TYR A 52 22.77 -1.09 20.96
CA TYR A 52 23.86 -0.32 20.37
C TYR A 52 23.91 1.09 20.95
N GLU A 53 25.11 1.66 20.91
CA GLU A 53 25.39 3.03 21.31
C GLU A 53 26.20 3.71 20.22
N VAL A 54 25.79 4.93 19.85
CA VAL A 54 26.51 5.81 18.92
C VAL A 54 26.91 7.08 19.64
N ASN A 55 28.20 7.39 19.66
CA ASN A 55 28.74 8.62 20.16
C ASN A 55 29.21 9.49 18.99
N LEU A 56 28.65 10.69 18.86
CA LEU A 56 28.98 11.66 17.80
C LEU A 56 30.05 12.63 18.27
N PRO A 57 30.84 13.23 17.35
CA PRO A 57 31.83 14.27 17.70
C PRO A 57 31.24 15.49 18.40
N SER A 58 29.95 15.76 18.21
CA SER A 58 29.21 16.81 18.92
C SER A 58 29.00 16.54 20.41
N GLY A 59 29.37 15.36 20.91
CA GLY A 59 29.05 14.89 22.26
C GLY A 59 27.64 14.27 22.38
N GLN A 60 26.85 14.29 21.31
CA GLN A 60 25.54 13.63 21.31
C GLN A 60 25.71 12.11 21.38
N LYS A 61 24.90 11.47 22.23
CA LYS A 61 24.84 10.03 22.42
C LYS A 61 23.48 9.50 22.00
N VAL A 62 23.47 8.45 21.18
CA VAL A 62 22.25 7.75 20.75
C VAL A 62 22.32 6.32 21.25
N LEU A 63 21.29 5.92 22.00
CA LEU A 63 21.13 4.55 22.47
C LEU A 63 19.97 3.91 21.72
N GLY A 64 20.14 2.67 21.29
CA GLY A 64 19.09 1.95 20.59
C GLY A 64 19.18 0.45 20.75
N THR A 65 18.12 -0.22 20.24
CA THR A 65 18.03 -1.67 20.20
C THR A 65 17.43 -2.13 18.89
N PHE A 66 17.70 -3.36 18.51
CA PHE A 66 17.03 -4.04 17.40
C PHE A 66 17.00 -5.56 17.62
N HIS A 67 16.15 -6.23 16.87
CA HIS A 67 16.11 -7.69 16.84
C HIS A 67 16.59 -8.22 15.50
N THR A 68 17.34 -9.31 15.51
CA THR A 68 17.51 -10.16 14.33
C THR A 68 16.36 -11.15 14.23
N PRO A 69 15.86 -11.48 13.01
CA PRO A 69 14.91 -12.57 12.85
C PRO A 69 15.55 -13.95 13.20
N PRO A 70 14.74 -14.98 13.54
CA PRO A 70 13.29 -14.93 13.67
C PRO A 70 12.84 -14.36 15.02
N VAL A 71 11.69 -13.69 15.05
CA VAL A 71 10.99 -13.27 16.28
C VAL A 71 9.52 -13.70 16.23
N SER A 72 8.97 -14.10 17.37
CA SER A 72 7.57 -14.51 17.47
C SER A 72 6.94 -13.99 18.77
N PRO A 73 5.80 -13.28 18.70
CA PRO A 73 5.14 -12.79 17.47
C PRO A 73 5.98 -11.73 16.77
N LEU A 74 5.99 -11.74 15.42
CA LEU A 74 6.58 -10.65 14.64
C LEU A 74 5.58 -9.49 14.57
N ARG A 75 5.95 -8.34 15.11
CA ARG A 75 5.15 -7.10 15.07
C ARG A 75 5.74 -6.13 14.04
N VAL A 76 4.89 -5.69 13.12
CA VAL A 76 5.26 -4.81 12.02
C VAL A 76 4.30 -3.63 11.97
N VAL A 77 4.83 -2.43 11.82
CA VAL A 77 4.06 -1.21 11.57
C VAL A 77 4.31 -0.75 10.15
N ALA A 78 3.25 -0.43 9.42
CA ALA A 78 3.29 0.16 8.09
C ALA A 78 2.88 1.63 8.14
N LEU A 79 3.70 2.50 7.55
CA LEU A 79 3.53 3.94 7.43
C LEU A 79 3.65 4.35 5.96
N SER A 80 3.00 5.44 5.57
CA SER A 80 3.18 6.14 4.29
C SER A 80 2.79 7.60 4.42
N CYS A 81 3.10 8.41 3.43
CA CYS A 81 2.60 9.78 3.31
C CYS A 81 2.92 10.64 4.53
N ASP A 82 4.21 10.71 4.85
CA ASP A 82 4.80 11.37 6.02
C ASP A 82 5.36 12.74 5.62
N LEU A 83 4.85 13.83 6.20
CA LEU A 83 5.25 15.21 5.86
C LEU A 83 6.56 15.64 6.48
N LEU A 84 7.04 14.95 7.51
CA LEU A 84 8.20 15.38 8.32
C LEU A 84 8.02 16.80 8.89
N ASP A 85 6.80 17.18 9.24
CA ASP A 85 6.49 18.49 9.79
C ASP A 85 6.30 18.40 11.31
N PRO A 86 7.27 18.89 12.12
CA PRO A 86 7.22 18.82 13.58
C PRO A 86 6.08 19.64 14.19
N ARG A 87 5.45 20.54 13.42
CA ARG A 87 4.28 21.33 13.85
C ARG A 87 2.99 20.52 13.84
N LEU A 88 2.96 19.37 13.13
CA LEU A 88 1.78 18.53 13.02
C LEU A 88 1.62 17.64 14.26
N SER A 89 0.75 18.06 15.16
CA SER A 89 0.45 17.31 16.40
C SER A 89 -0.06 15.89 16.11
N ASP A 90 -0.77 15.70 15.00
CA ASP A 90 -1.34 14.42 14.60
C ASP A 90 -0.27 13.43 14.15
N GLU A 91 0.70 13.87 13.36
CA GLU A 91 1.84 13.07 12.95
C GLU A 91 2.69 12.66 14.15
N LYS A 92 2.98 13.61 15.04
CA LYS A 92 3.69 13.35 16.31
C LYS A 92 2.97 12.30 17.15
N ALA A 93 1.66 12.45 17.35
CA ALA A 93 0.87 11.51 18.15
C ALA A 93 0.84 10.11 17.51
N LEU A 94 0.74 10.02 16.17
CA LEU A 94 0.76 8.75 15.46
C LEU A 94 2.10 8.03 15.63
N LYS A 95 3.22 8.72 15.44
CA LYS A 95 4.57 8.15 15.59
C LYS A 95 4.86 7.73 17.03
N ALA A 96 4.42 8.51 18.01
CA ALA A 96 4.51 8.13 19.43
C ALA A 96 3.69 6.87 19.75
N PHE A 97 2.47 6.79 19.20
CA PHE A 97 1.64 5.61 19.33
C PHE A 97 2.28 4.38 18.64
N ALA A 98 2.79 4.54 17.41
CA ALA A 98 3.50 3.49 16.70
C ALA A 98 4.70 2.94 17.51
N ALA A 99 5.46 3.82 18.16
CA ALA A 99 6.56 3.42 19.05
C ALA A 99 6.08 2.61 20.26
N SER A 100 4.92 2.95 20.82
CA SER A 100 4.34 2.21 21.97
C SER A 100 3.96 0.77 21.65
N LEU A 101 3.72 0.45 20.37
CA LEU A 101 3.45 -0.91 19.88
C LEU A 101 4.70 -1.81 19.91
N LYS A 102 5.89 -1.23 20.10
CA LYS A 102 7.19 -1.92 20.10
C LYS A 102 7.37 -2.81 18.87
N PRO A 103 7.26 -2.25 17.64
CA PRO A 103 7.43 -3.03 16.43
C PRO A 103 8.87 -3.50 16.28
N HIS A 104 9.06 -4.69 15.72
CA HIS A 104 10.38 -5.19 15.33
C HIS A 104 10.83 -4.60 13.99
N LEU A 105 9.86 -4.36 13.10
CA LEU A 105 10.07 -3.83 11.76
C LEU A 105 9.08 -2.71 11.46
N ILE A 106 9.58 -1.62 10.90
CA ILE A 106 8.81 -0.54 10.30
C ILE A 106 8.90 -0.66 8.78
N LEU A 107 7.76 -0.64 8.11
CA LEU A 107 7.65 -0.55 6.66
C LEU A 107 7.21 0.87 6.31
N HIS A 108 8.03 1.59 5.56
CA HIS A 108 7.63 2.89 5.02
C HIS A 108 7.41 2.77 3.52
N LEU A 109 6.16 2.97 3.09
CA LEU A 109 5.67 2.66 1.76
C LEU A 109 5.74 3.86 0.79
N GLY A 110 6.65 4.78 1.04
CA GLY A 110 6.87 5.94 0.20
C GLY A 110 6.18 7.21 0.70
N ASP A 111 6.38 8.30 -0.05
CA ASP A 111 5.91 9.64 0.28
C ASP A 111 6.49 10.15 1.61
N TRP A 112 7.79 10.01 1.77
CA TRP A 112 8.48 10.37 2.99
C TRP A 112 9.18 11.72 2.87
N GLY A 113 8.43 12.81 3.09
CA GLY A 113 8.95 14.16 3.18
C GLY A 113 8.50 15.15 2.11
N TYR A 114 7.79 14.72 1.07
CA TYR A 114 7.15 15.57 0.06
C TYR A 114 7.99 16.77 -0.42
N PRO A 115 9.12 16.58 -1.10
CA PRO A 115 10.00 17.67 -1.49
C PRO A 115 9.37 18.62 -2.53
N ASP A 116 8.33 18.16 -3.25
CA ASP A 116 7.61 18.91 -4.26
C ASP A 116 6.42 19.74 -3.73
N THR A 117 6.06 19.58 -2.46
CA THR A 117 5.01 20.38 -1.84
C THR A 117 5.62 21.48 -0.99
N THR A 118 5.96 22.60 -1.59
CA THR A 118 6.28 23.82 -0.83
C THR A 118 4.99 24.53 -0.38
N GLU A 119 5.00 25.06 0.83
CA GLU A 119 3.83 25.59 1.54
C GLU A 119 3.06 26.72 0.83
N LYS A 120 3.53 27.28 -0.26
CA LYS A 120 2.97 28.54 -0.72
C LYS A 120 2.48 28.62 -2.16
N ASN A 121 2.86 27.75 -3.04
CA ASN A 121 2.33 27.73 -4.42
C ASN A 121 2.97 26.57 -5.18
N PHE A 122 2.28 25.99 -6.14
CA PHE A 122 2.95 25.18 -7.17
C PHE A 122 4.01 26.06 -7.82
N PRO A 123 5.30 25.76 -7.68
CA PRO A 123 6.33 26.58 -8.30
C PRO A 123 6.14 26.60 -9.82
N PRO A 124 6.63 27.62 -10.53
CA PRO A 124 6.68 27.64 -11.99
C PRO A 124 7.25 26.32 -12.51
N SER A 125 6.80 25.91 -13.68
CA SER A 125 7.07 24.57 -14.26
C SER A 125 8.53 24.11 -14.23
N THR A 126 9.48 25.03 -14.28
CA THR A 126 10.93 24.75 -14.22
C THR A 126 11.44 24.51 -12.80
N GLU A 127 10.83 25.10 -11.78
CA GLU A 127 11.27 24.94 -10.38
C GLU A 127 10.71 23.68 -9.73
N ARG A 128 9.67 23.08 -10.29
CA ARG A 128 9.02 21.87 -9.78
C ARG A 128 9.98 20.68 -9.70
N PHE A 129 11.00 20.63 -10.52
CA PHE A 129 11.99 19.56 -10.57
C PHE A 129 13.26 19.83 -9.79
N PHE A 130 13.41 21.05 -9.30
CA PHE A 130 14.55 21.44 -8.50
C PHE A 130 14.73 20.57 -7.24
N PRO A 131 13.66 20.17 -6.52
CA PRO A 131 13.78 19.28 -5.38
C PRO A 131 14.42 17.93 -5.68
N TYR A 132 14.39 17.45 -6.92
CA TYR A 132 14.90 16.14 -7.33
C TYR A 132 16.32 16.15 -7.89
N ARG A 133 17.05 17.24 -7.74
CA ARG A 133 18.50 17.24 -7.92
C ARG A 133 19.15 16.49 -6.78
N LEU A 134 20.26 15.80 -7.05
CA LEU A 134 20.91 14.91 -6.08
C LEU A 134 21.23 15.61 -4.76
N GLU A 135 21.74 16.85 -4.82
CA GLU A 135 22.04 17.67 -3.64
C GLU A 135 20.81 17.98 -2.76
N ASN A 136 19.62 18.11 -3.36
CA ASN A 136 18.40 18.37 -2.63
C ASN A 136 17.77 17.08 -2.09
N LEU A 137 17.91 15.99 -2.81
CA LEU A 137 17.56 14.66 -2.31
C LEU A 137 18.44 14.27 -1.12
N GLN A 138 19.73 14.59 -1.14
CA GLN A 138 20.62 14.41 0.02
C GLN A 138 20.06 15.13 1.26
N LYS A 139 19.66 16.40 1.14
CA LYS A 139 19.03 17.16 2.25
C LYS A 139 17.70 16.55 2.71
N LEU A 140 16.91 15.96 1.80
CA LEU A 140 15.70 15.25 2.16
C LEU A 140 16.02 14.01 3.01
N TYR A 141 17.01 13.21 2.60
CA TYR A 141 17.45 12.07 3.40
C TYR A 141 18.02 12.50 4.75
N GLU A 142 18.84 13.56 4.80
CA GLU A 142 19.31 14.16 6.04
C GLU A 142 18.15 14.51 6.98
N LYS A 143 17.11 15.19 6.46
CA LYS A 143 15.90 15.53 7.22
C LYS A 143 15.22 14.28 7.80
N ARG A 144 15.18 13.16 7.05
CA ARG A 144 14.65 11.89 7.52
C ARG A 144 15.47 11.31 8.67
N TYR A 145 16.79 11.42 8.62
CA TYR A 145 17.66 10.97 9.72
C TYR A 145 17.47 11.80 11.00
N TYR A 146 17.19 13.08 10.87
CA TYR A 146 17.02 13.98 12.01
C TYR A 146 15.56 14.20 12.42
N ASP A 147 14.59 13.49 11.82
CA ASP A 147 13.18 13.61 12.19
C ASP A 147 12.97 13.27 13.67
N PRO A 148 12.66 14.27 14.53
CA PRO A 148 12.50 14.05 15.96
C PRO A 148 11.24 13.22 16.27
N LEU A 149 10.24 13.25 15.37
CA LEU A 149 8.98 12.54 15.57
C LEU A 149 9.15 11.02 15.41
N ALA A 150 10.09 10.60 14.57
CA ALA A 150 10.39 9.19 14.35
C ALA A 150 11.54 8.67 15.22
N TYR A 151 12.13 9.50 16.08
CA TYR A 151 13.31 9.11 16.87
C TYR A 151 13.11 7.82 17.65
N ALA A 152 12.03 7.74 18.43
CA ALA A 152 11.74 6.54 19.24
C ALA A 152 11.58 5.28 18.39
N LEU A 153 10.97 5.37 17.21
CA LEU A 153 10.85 4.25 16.27
C LEU A 153 12.20 3.85 15.70
N ARG A 154 13.05 4.84 15.33
CA ARG A 154 14.35 4.57 14.70
C ARG A 154 15.34 3.88 15.62
N VAL A 155 15.29 4.18 16.91
CA VAL A 155 16.23 3.61 17.89
C VAL A 155 15.82 2.25 18.41
N GLN A 156 14.58 1.76 18.12
CA GLN A 156 14.09 0.49 18.64
C GLN A 156 13.61 -0.51 17.59
N SER A 157 13.66 -0.15 16.30
CA SER A 157 13.11 -0.98 15.22
C SER A 157 14.02 -0.99 14.01
N ALA A 158 14.01 -2.10 13.26
CA ALA A 158 14.52 -2.13 11.92
C ALA A 158 13.57 -1.41 10.96
N TRP A 159 14.10 -0.82 9.88
CA TRP A 159 13.33 -0.12 8.86
C TRP A 159 13.57 -0.74 7.48
N ALA A 160 12.47 -0.88 6.73
CA ALA A 160 12.48 -1.08 5.29
C ALA A 160 11.67 0.05 4.66
N TYR A 161 12.21 0.66 3.63
CA TYR A 161 11.60 1.77 2.91
C TYR A 161 11.87 1.64 1.43
N LEU A 162 10.94 2.08 0.62
CA LEU A 162 11.11 2.37 -0.79
C LEU A 162 10.30 3.62 -1.11
N TYR A 163 10.78 4.42 -2.04
CA TYR A 163 10.10 5.66 -2.44
C TYR A 163 8.78 5.38 -3.17
N ASP A 164 7.88 6.35 -3.13
CA ASP A 164 6.74 6.46 -4.03
C ASP A 164 6.86 7.74 -4.88
N ASP A 165 5.79 8.28 -5.44
CA ASP A 165 5.86 9.34 -6.45
C ASP A 165 6.47 10.65 -5.93
N HIS A 166 6.05 11.13 -4.77
CA HIS A 166 6.53 12.40 -4.21
C HIS A 166 8.02 12.41 -3.82
N ASP A 167 8.56 11.27 -3.44
CA ASP A 167 9.99 11.14 -3.11
C ASP A 167 10.81 10.48 -4.22
N TYR A 168 10.17 10.12 -5.35
CA TYR A 168 10.83 9.69 -6.58
C TYR A 168 11.08 10.85 -7.56
N VAL A 169 10.06 11.39 -8.24
CA VAL A 169 10.20 12.50 -9.22
C VAL A 169 8.98 13.43 -9.26
N ALA A 170 8.08 13.45 -8.34
CA ALA A 170 6.85 14.23 -8.26
C ALA A 170 5.56 13.42 -8.48
N ASP A 171 4.47 14.01 -8.07
CA ASP A 171 3.11 13.48 -8.02
C ASP A 171 2.73 12.65 -9.25
N ASN A 172 2.35 11.41 -9.04
CA ASN A 172 1.90 10.43 -10.05
C ASN A 172 2.91 10.11 -11.17
N THR A 173 4.21 10.18 -10.92
CA THR A 173 5.25 9.95 -11.93
C THR A 173 5.69 8.49 -12.04
N GLY A 174 6.29 8.17 -13.18
CA GLY A 174 6.94 6.91 -13.48
C GLY A 174 8.08 7.14 -14.48
N ARG A 175 8.63 6.07 -15.06
CA ARG A 175 9.74 6.15 -16.02
C ARG A 175 9.47 7.10 -17.18
N ASP A 176 8.23 7.14 -17.68
CA ASP A 176 7.81 7.91 -18.83
C ASP A 176 7.09 9.20 -18.44
N TYR A 177 7.75 10.04 -17.69
CA TYR A 177 7.23 11.32 -17.23
C TYR A 177 6.54 12.15 -18.32
N ARG A 178 7.12 12.21 -19.53
CA ARG A 178 6.57 12.94 -20.67
C ARG A 178 5.13 12.61 -21.02
N ALA A 179 4.73 11.35 -20.89
CA ALA A 179 3.42 10.90 -21.34
C ALA A 179 2.28 11.40 -20.44
N GLN A 180 2.55 11.56 -19.17
CA GLN A 180 1.54 11.88 -18.18
C GLN A 180 0.98 13.30 -18.31
N TYR A 181 1.83 14.28 -18.51
CA TYR A 181 1.44 15.68 -18.53
C TYR A 181 1.14 16.23 -19.94
N ARG A 182 1.68 15.63 -20.99
CA ARG A 182 1.39 16.03 -22.38
C ARG A 182 -0.07 15.86 -22.77
N THR A 183 -0.72 14.84 -22.24
CA THR A 183 -2.13 14.52 -22.49
C THR A 183 -3.08 15.54 -21.83
N LEU A 184 -2.62 16.24 -20.78
CA LEU A 184 -3.43 17.17 -20.01
C LEU A 184 -3.36 18.61 -20.53
N SER A 185 -2.63 18.87 -21.62
CA SER A 185 -2.43 20.23 -22.17
C SER A 185 -1.98 21.25 -21.11
N LEU A 186 -1.33 20.79 -20.04
CA LEU A 186 -0.75 21.69 -19.06
C LEU A 186 0.47 22.37 -19.66
N PRO A 187 0.72 23.65 -19.42
CA PRO A 187 1.92 24.33 -19.86
C PRO A 187 3.12 23.76 -19.09
N ILE A 188 3.76 22.76 -19.67
CA ILE A 188 4.77 21.99 -19.00
C ILE A 188 6.10 22.26 -19.70
N GLY A 189 7.10 22.62 -18.89
CA GLY A 189 8.42 22.94 -19.34
C GLY A 189 9.20 21.79 -19.99
N ASP A 190 10.46 22.01 -20.23
CA ASP A 190 11.36 21.04 -20.84
C ASP A 190 11.55 19.80 -19.94
N TYR A 191 11.21 18.60 -20.45
CA TYR A 191 11.37 17.30 -19.78
C TYR A 191 12.63 16.55 -20.18
N SER A 192 13.56 17.19 -20.85
CA SER A 192 14.80 16.54 -21.30
C SER A 192 15.62 15.94 -20.16
N PHE A 193 15.43 16.46 -18.94
CA PHE A 193 16.13 16.01 -17.73
C PHE A 193 15.40 14.93 -16.91
N ALA A 194 14.21 14.48 -17.33
CA ALA A 194 13.47 13.46 -16.58
C ALA A 194 14.24 12.13 -16.37
N PRO A 195 15.02 11.62 -17.34
CA PRO A 195 15.89 10.45 -17.09
C PRO A 195 16.92 10.69 -15.99
N ALA A 196 17.56 11.85 -15.95
CA ALA A 196 18.52 12.19 -14.90
C ALA A 196 17.88 12.28 -13.51
N LEU A 197 16.62 12.74 -13.42
CA LEU A 197 15.89 12.78 -12.15
C LEU A 197 15.60 11.37 -11.61
N ARG A 198 15.23 10.44 -12.48
CA ARG A 198 15.08 9.03 -12.13
C ARG A 198 16.40 8.46 -11.58
N GLU A 199 17.49 8.70 -12.28
CA GLU A 199 18.82 8.25 -11.87
C GLU A 199 19.21 8.85 -10.53
N ASN A 200 18.97 10.15 -10.31
CA ASN A 200 19.19 10.82 -9.04
C ASN A 200 18.40 10.19 -7.89
N ALA A 201 17.11 9.87 -8.10
CA ALA A 201 16.27 9.26 -7.08
C ALA A 201 16.80 7.86 -6.70
N MET A 202 17.13 7.04 -7.70
CA MET A 202 17.69 5.69 -7.49
C MET A 202 19.08 5.76 -6.82
N GLN A 203 19.93 6.70 -7.24
CA GLN A 203 21.24 6.92 -6.64
C GLN A 203 21.12 7.38 -5.19
N ALA A 204 20.28 8.39 -4.92
CA ALA A 204 20.07 8.91 -3.56
C ALA A 204 19.57 7.80 -2.62
N TYR A 205 18.62 6.98 -3.09
CA TYR A 205 18.15 5.84 -2.31
C TYR A 205 19.30 4.88 -1.95
N LYS A 206 20.04 4.41 -2.96
CA LYS A 206 21.17 3.48 -2.78
C LYS A 206 22.27 4.02 -1.86
N GLN A 207 22.52 5.32 -1.94
CA GLN A 207 23.59 5.98 -1.20
C GLN A 207 23.18 6.35 0.24
N TYR A 208 21.95 6.81 0.44
CA TYR A 208 21.55 7.47 1.69
C TYR A 208 20.64 6.64 2.58
N PHE A 209 20.12 5.51 2.12
CA PHE A 209 19.23 4.66 2.93
C PHE A 209 19.78 3.25 3.13
N PRO A 210 19.79 2.71 4.38
CA PRO A 210 20.16 1.32 4.64
C PRO A 210 19.08 0.37 4.11
N HIS A 211 19.34 -0.29 3.00
CA HIS A 211 18.40 -1.14 2.30
C HIS A 211 18.83 -2.62 2.28
N TYR A 212 17.89 -3.52 2.02
CA TYR A 212 18.18 -4.91 1.70
C TYR A 212 18.84 -5.03 0.31
N ALA A 213 19.36 -6.20 -0.02
CA ALA A 213 19.96 -6.43 -1.33
C ALA A 213 18.94 -6.12 -2.44
N LEU A 214 19.38 -5.34 -3.43
CA LEU A 214 18.59 -4.98 -4.59
C LEU A 214 18.81 -6.05 -5.68
N GLU A 215 17.74 -6.65 -6.18
CA GLU A 215 17.84 -7.72 -7.19
C GLU A 215 18.14 -7.18 -8.60
N MET A 216 17.75 -5.93 -8.88
CA MET A 216 17.94 -5.29 -10.19
C MET A 216 18.24 -3.79 -10.09
N PRO A 217 19.34 -3.39 -9.45
CA PRO A 217 19.61 -2.01 -9.01
C PRO A 217 19.71 -0.97 -10.14
N GLU A 218 19.86 -1.40 -11.40
CA GLU A 218 19.94 -0.50 -12.56
C GLU A 218 18.57 -0.23 -13.20
N GLU A 219 17.57 -1.09 -12.94
CA GLU A 219 16.25 -0.97 -13.55
C GLU A 219 15.17 -0.60 -12.55
N ALA A 220 15.16 -1.23 -11.37
CA ALA A 220 14.21 -1.03 -10.29
C ALA A 220 14.83 -1.40 -8.94
N LEU A 221 14.39 -0.76 -7.89
CA LEU A 221 14.89 -0.99 -6.53
C LEU A 221 14.12 -2.13 -5.83
N PHE A 222 13.82 -3.18 -6.57
CA PHE A 222 13.13 -4.35 -6.04
C PHE A 222 13.96 -5.02 -4.96
N GLN A 223 13.34 -5.28 -3.79
CA GLN A 223 13.96 -5.89 -2.62
C GLN A 223 13.18 -7.11 -2.17
N ARG A 224 13.90 -8.12 -1.76
CA ARG A 224 13.36 -9.32 -1.15
C ARG A 224 14.10 -9.61 0.14
N PHE A 225 13.38 -9.80 1.25
CA PHE A 225 13.99 -10.08 2.55
C PHE A 225 13.06 -10.91 3.44
N ARG A 226 13.64 -11.62 4.39
CA ARG A 226 12.93 -12.61 5.20
C ARG A 226 13.08 -12.34 6.71
N TRP A 227 11.97 -12.46 7.43
CA TRP A 227 11.89 -12.40 8.88
C TRP A 227 11.20 -13.68 9.40
N GLY A 228 12.01 -14.75 9.63
CA GLY A 228 11.49 -16.05 10.04
C GLY A 228 10.57 -16.67 8.98
N ASP A 229 9.31 -16.88 9.33
CA ASP A 229 8.28 -17.44 8.44
C ASP A 229 7.63 -16.42 7.50
N VAL A 230 8.05 -15.17 7.54
CA VAL A 230 7.51 -14.07 6.71
C VAL A 230 8.56 -13.61 5.72
N GLU A 231 8.22 -13.58 4.44
CA GLU A 231 9.04 -13.01 3.38
C GLU A 231 8.36 -11.79 2.79
N PHE A 232 9.10 -10.70 2.69
CA PHE A 232 8.66 -9.42 2.18
C PHE A 232 9.23 -9.18 0.79
N PHE A 233 8.38 -8.68 -0.12
CA PHE A 233 8.70 -8.34 -1.51
C PHE A 233 8.36 -6.88 -1.71
N PHE A 234 9.36 -6.00 -1.65
CA PHE A 234 9.18 -4.57 -1.82
C PHE A 234 9.30 -4.22 -3.30
N VAL A 235 8.16 -3.98 -3.97
CA VAL A 235 8.12 -3.68 -5.41
C VAL A 235 8.28 -2.19 -5.67
N ASP A 236 9.14 -1.85 -6.64
CA ASP A 236 9.35 -0.49 -7.11
C ASP A 236 8.30 -0.14 -8.17
N ASN A 237 7.32 0.63 -7.76
CA ASN A 237 6.20 1.03 -8.61
C ASN A 237 6.54 2.23 -9.53
N ARG A 238 7.75 2.77 -9.48
CA ARG A 238 8.09 4.05 -10.14
C ARG A 238 9.16 3.91 -11.22
N SER A 239 10.30 3.28 -10.92
CA SER A 239 11.49 3.35 -11.78
C SER A 239 11.35 2.70 -13.15
N ALA A 240 10.63 1.58 -13.23
CA ALA A 240 10.42 0.84 -14.49
C ALA A 240 8.99 1.00 -15.06
N ARG A 241 8.15 1.77 -14.40
CA ARG A 241 6.74 1.95 -14.70
C ARG A 241 6.50 2.69 -16.02
N THR A 242 5.52 2.22 -16.77
CA THR A 242 4.95 2.95 -17.89
C THR A 242 4.06 4.10 -17.38
N GLY A 243 4.10 5.26 -18.05
CA GLY A 243 3.31 6.42 -17.62
C GLY A 243 1.81 6.13 -17.56
N THR A 244 1.18 6.54 -16.45
CA THR A 244 -0.23 6.31 -16.11
C THR A 244 -1.20 6.73 -17.20
N MET A 245 -0.94 7.86 -17.86
CA MET A 245 -1.85 8.40 -18.86
C MET A 245 -1.85 7.65 -20.19
N LYS A 246 -0.95 6.70 -20.41
CA LYS A 246 -0.92 5.88 -21.64
C LYS A 246 -2.07 4.89 -21.75
N VAL A 247 -2.76 4.60 -20.65
CA VAL A 247 -3.96 3.75 -20.62
C VAL A 247 -5.24 4.49 -21.02
N PHE A 248 -5.17 5.81 -21.21
CA PHE A 248 -6.32 6.63 -21.61
C PHE A 248 -6.15 7.10 -23.07
N GLU A 249 -7.17 6.86 -23.86
CA GLU A 249 -7.22 7.30 -25.26
C GLU A 249 -8.35 8.30 -25.46
N LEU A 250 -8.05 9.41 -26.17
CA LEU A 250 -9.06 10.36 -26.59
C LEU A 250 -9.77 9.79 -27.82
N GLY A 251 -11.05 9.54 -27.69
CA GLY A 251 -11.90 9.06 -28.78
C GLY A 251 -12.79 10.14 -29.35
N GLU A 252 -13.84 9.73 -30.06
CA GLU A 252 -14.81 10.61 -30.68
C GLU A 252 -15.52 11.50 -29.64
N LEU A 253 -15.95 12.67 -30.06
CA LEU A 253 -16.64 13.68 -29.24
C LEU A 253 -15.84 14.18 -28.04
N GLY A 254 -14.49 14.06 -28.07
CA GLY A 254 -13.63 14.53 -26.98
C GLY A 254 -13.72 13.70 -25.69
N ARG A 255 -14.24 12.48 -25.76
CA ARG A 255 -14.34 11.59 -24.59
C ARG A 255 -13.09 10.73 -24.46
N TYR A 256 -12.65 10.51 -23.22
CA TYR A 256 -11.57 9.60 -22.91
C TYR A 256 -12.10 8.19 -22.64
N TYR A 257 -11.35 7.20 -23.12
CA TYR A 257 -11.60 5.78 -22.91
C TYR A 257 -10.43 5.14 -22.20
N PHE A 258 -10.72 4.24 -21.27
CA PHE A 258 -9.71 3.40 -20.63
C PHE A 258 -9.39 2.21 -21.55
N ARG A 259 -8.14 2.18 -22.06
CA ARG A 259 -7.65 1.20 -23.03
C ARG A 259 -6.33 0.58 -22.57
N PRO A 260 -6.36 -0.38 -21.62
CA PRO A 260 -5.16 -1.08 -21.20
C PRO A 260 -4.48 -1.80 -22.38
N LYS A 261 -3.15 -1.75 -22.40
CA LYS A 261 -2.32 -2.36 -23.47
C LYS A 261 -1.27 -3.28 -22.86
N PRO A 262 -0.85 -4.35 -23.57
CA PRO A 262 0.13 -5.32 -23.04
C PRO A 262 1.49 -4.73 -22.71
N GLU A 263 1.89 -3.67 -23.43
CA GLU A 263 3.17 -2.98 -23.22
C GLU A 263 3.17 -2.01 -22.03
N ILE A 264 2.00 -1.79 -21.42
CA ILE A 264 1.84 -0.89 -20.29
C ILE A 264 1.93 -1.68 -19.00
N SER A 265 2.92 -1.38 -18.17
CA SER A 265 3.21 -2.11 -16.93
C SER A 265 3.54 -1.18 -15.78
N ILE A 266 3.07 -1.53 -14.58
CA ILE A 266 3.36 -0.79 -13.34
C ILE A 266 4.75 -1.13 -12.79
N LEU A 267 5.24 -2.34 -13.02
CA LEU A 267 6.55 -2.80 -12.53
C LEU A 267 7.60 -2.90 -13.63
N GLY A 268 7.20 -2.79 -14.89
CA GLY A 268 8.03 -3.22 -16.00
C GLY A 268 8.11 -4.76 -16.07
N ARG A 269 8.44 -5.27 -17.25
CA ARG A 269 8.41 -6.72 -17.51
C ARG A 269 9.36 -7.52 -16.61
N ARG A 270 10.59 -7.06 -16.47
CA ARG A 270 11.62 -7.81 -15.73
C ARG A 270 11.30 -7.92 -14.24
N GLN A 271 10.87 -6.82 -13.61
CA GLN A 271 10.50 -6.85 -12.20
C GLN A 271 9.24 -7.71 -11.96
N MET A 272 8.25 -7.66 -12.87
CA MET A 272 7.06 -8.51 -12.78
C MET A 272 7.43 -10.00 -12.83
N GLU A 273 8.31 -10.42 -13.72
CA GLU A 273 8.75 -11.81 -13.81
C GLU A 273 9.59 -12.21 -12.58
N ALA A 274 10.46 -11.33 -12.09
CA ALA A 274 11.22 -11.55 -10.86
C ALA A 274 10.29 -11.73 -9.64
N LEU A 275 9.26 -10.88 -9.49
CA LEU A 275 8.27 -11.01 -8.43
C LEU A 275 7.51 -12.34 -8.50
N LYS A 276 7.05 -12.72 -9.68
CA LYS A 276 6.34 -13.99 -9.90
C LYS A 276 7.20 -15.18 -9.50
N GLU A 277 8.45 -15.20 -9.95
CA GLU A 277 9.38 -16.29 -9.64
C GLU A 277 9.76 -16.29 -8.15
N ALA A 278 9.98 -15.14 -7.55
CA ALA A 278 10.26 -15.01 -6.13
C ALA A 278 9.09 -15.53 -5.27
N LEU A 279 7.84 -15.22 -5.64
CA LEU A 279 6.65 -15.75 -4.96
C LEU A 279 6.54 -17.26 -5.12
N ARG A 280 6.84 -17.82 -6.30
CA ARG A 280 6.77 -19.26 -6.60
C ARG A 280 7.82 -20.06 -5.81
N THR A 281 9.02 -19.52 -5.69
CA THR A 281 10.15 -20.18 -5.03
C THR A 281 10.21 -19.95 -3.52
N SER A 282 9.41 -19.02 -3.01
CA SER A 282 9.34 -18.70 -1.58
C SER A 282 8.84 -19.87 -0.75
N SER A 283 9.66 -20.34 0.18
CA SER A 283 9.28 -21.32 1.20
C SER A 283 8.65 -20.67 2.45
N ALA A 284 8.53 -19.34 2.48
CA ALA A 284 7.94 -18.64 3.60
C ALA A 284 6.45 -18.96 3.74
N ARG A 285 5.97 -19.03 4.96
CA ARG A 285 4.56 -19.22 5.27
C ARG A 285 3.73 -18.03 4.82
N TRP A 286 4.20 -16.82 5.09
CA TRP A 286 3.60 -15.57 4.68
C TRP A 286 4.45 -14.86 3.63
N LYS A 287 3.80 -14.37 2.58
CA LYS A 287 4.39 -13.61 1.47
C LYS A 287 3.75 -12.25 1.42
N VAL A 288 4.47 -11.25 1.89
CA VAL A 288 3.95 -9.88 2.01
C VAL A 288 4.49 -9.03 0.87
N ILE A 289 3.62 -8.61 -0.05
CA ILE A 289 3.98 -7.71 -1.14
C ILE A 289 3.78 -6.29 -0.65
N LEU A 290 4.86 -5.50 -0.66
CA LEU A 290 4.90 -4.11 -0.26
C LEU A 290 4.90 -3.22 -1.51
N SER A 291 3.93 -2.33 -1.61
CA SER A 291 3.71 -1.48 -2.77
C SER A 291 3.45 -0.03 -2.33
N GLY A 292 4.04 0.96 -2.99
CA GLY A 292 3.71 2.36 -2.76
C GLY A 292 2.21 2.60 -2.96
N VAL A 293 1.62 2.02 -4.00
CA VAL A 293 0.22 2.23 -4.40
C VAL A 293 -0.64 0.98 -4.22
N THR A 294 -1.95 1.18 -4.00
CA THR A 294 -2.91 0.09 -3.75
C THR A 294 -3.07 -0.87 -4.93
N TYR A 295 -3.17 -2.16 -4.60
CA TYR A 295 -3.46 -3.22 -5.58
C TYR A 295 -4.94 -3.31 -5.95
N ASN A 296 -5.86 -2.92 -5.10
CA ASN A 296 -7.29 -3.22 -5.16
C ASN A 296 -7.90 -3.07 -6.57
N ARG A 297 -8.32 -4.20 -7.17
CA ARG A 297 -8.88 -4.25 -8.53
C ARG A 297 -10.19 -3.48 -8.69
N ASN A 298 -10.97 -3.32 -7.63
CA ASN A 298 -12.23 -2.60 -7.70
C ASN A 298 -12.08 -1.11 -8.02
N LEU A 299 -10.89 -0.56 -7.88
CA LEU A 299 -10.60 0.79 -8.35
C LEU A 299 -10.76 0.96 -9.87
N GLN A 300 -10.63 -0.12 -10.68
CA GLN A 300 -10.94 -0.06 -12.13
C GLN A 300 -12.38 0.39 -12.38
N LEU A 301 -13.28 0.01 -11.52
CA LEU A 301 -14.69 0.40 -11.61
C LEU A 301 -14.84 1.91 -11.41
N PHE A 302 -14.03 2.47 -10.50
CA PHE A 302 -14.02 3.92 -10.28
C PHE A 302 -13.47 4.65 -11.50
N ILE A 303 -12.43 4.15 -12.17
CA ILE A 303 -11.94 4.71 -13.43
C ILE A 303 -13.08 4.77 -14.46
N HIS A 304 -13.78 3.66 -14.67
CA HIS A 304 -14.88 3.59 -15.64
C HIS A 304 -16.02 4.56 -15.30
N GLU A 305 -16.41 4.66 -14.03
CA GLU A 305 -17.49 5.56 -13.62
C GLU A 305 -17.03 7.04 -13.64
N ALA A 306 -15.78 7.32 -13.28
CA ALA A 306 -15.23 8.67 -13.36
C ALA A 306 -15.24 9.21 -14.80
N LEU A 307 -14.91 8.36 -15.79
CA LEU A 307 -14.93 8.74 -17.21
C LEU A 307 -16.35 8.97 -17.77
N LYS A 308 -17.39 8.47 -17.11
CA LYS A 308 -18.80 8.73 -17.48
C LYS A 308 -19.36 10.03 -16.90
N LEU A 309 -18.67 10.61 -15.90
CA LEU A 309 -19.16 11.83 -15.24
C LEU A 309 -19.07 13.02 -16.21
N PRO A 310 -20.15 13.82 -16.34
CA PRO A 310 -20.06 15.08 -17.06
C PRO A 310 -19.15 16.04 -16.29
N GLU A 311 -18.33 16.83 -16.98
CA GLU A 311 -17.41 17.82 -16.38
C GLU A 311 -18.11 18.77 -15.37
N GLN A 312 -19.40 19.03 -15.57
CA GLN A 312 -20.20 19.89 -14.69
C GLN A 312 -20.47 19.26 -13.31
N THR A 313 -20.48 17.95 -13.18
CA THR A 313 -20.78 17.26 -11.91
C THR A 313 -19.63 17.40 -10.88
N LEU A 314 -18.44 17.69 -11.34
CA LEU A 314 -17.25 17.86 -10.51
C LEU A 314 -17.15 19.22 -9.81
N LYS A 315 -17.92 20.22 -10.25
CA LYS A 315 -17.99 21.52 -9.59
C LYS A 315 -18.45 21.44 -8.14
N LEU A 316 -19.30 20.48 -7.82
CA LEU A 316 -19.90 20.32 -6.49
C LEU A 316 -18.97 19.70 -5.46
N THR A 317 -17.93 18.98 -5.89
CA THR A 317 -17.12 18.14 -5.00
C THR A 317 -15.78 18.78 -4.61
N PHE A 318 -15.21 19.62 -5.45
CA PHE A 318 -13.88 20.21 -5.28
C PHE A 318 -13.86 21.75 -5.12
N GLY A 319 -15.01 22.37 -4.89
CA GLY A 319 -15.13 23.82 -4.77
C GLY A 319 -15.08 24.53 -6.13
N LEU A 320 -14.36 25.67 -6.22
CA LEU A 320 -14.32 26.53 -7.40
C LEU A 320 -13.60 25.97 -8.64
N TYR A 321 -12.98 24.79 -8.54
CA TYR A 321 -12.18 24.20 -9.62
C TYR A 321 -12.97 23.13 -10.38
N LYS A 322 -13.07 23.31 -11.70
CA LYS A 322 -13.50 22.26 -12.63
C LYS A 322 -12.36 21.27 -12.78
N VAL A 323 -12.49 20.07 -12.20
CA VAL A 323 -11.54 18.99 -12.42
C VAL A 323 -12.06 18.11 -13.55
N PRO A 324 -11.38 18.00 -14.69
CA PRO A 324 -11.77 17.10 -15.77
C PRO A 324 -11.87 15.64 -15.30
N ALA A 325 -12.83 14.90 -15.82
CA ALA A 325 -13.02 13.47 -15.49
C ALA A 325 -11.73 12.65 -15.72
N ILE A 326 -10.95 13.00 -16.75
CA ILE A 326 -9.67 12.36 -17.05
C ILE A 326 -8.63 12.53 -15.93
N LEU A 327 -8.63 13.66 -15.22
CA LEU A 327 -7.72 13.85 -14.08
C LEU A 327 -8.07 12.91 -12.93
N ILE A 328 -9.36 12.76 -12.63
CA ILE A 328 -9.80 11.83 -11.59
C ILE A 328 -9.45 10.40 -11.98
N ALA A 329 -9.73 10.02 -13.22
CA ALA A 329 -9.37 8.71 -13.74
C ALA A 329 -7.84 8.50 -13.72
N GLY A 330 -7.05 9.54 -14.00
CA GLY A 330 -5.60 9.54 -13.94
C GLY A 330 -5.05 9.30 -12.54
N PHE A 331 -5.61 9.98 -11.52
CA PHE A 331 -5.22 9.76 -10.12
C PHE A 331 -5.48 8.33 -9.65
N ILE A 332 -6.59 7.72 -10.11
CA ILE A 332 -6.91 6.33 -9.76
C ILE A 332 -6.07 5.38 -10.63
N GLY A 333 -5.84 5.75 -11.89
CA GLY A 333 -4.96 5.02 -12.82
C GLY A 333 -3.50 5.01 -12.38
N ASP A 334 -3.11 5.86 -11.42
CA ASP A 334 -1.80 5.84 -10.78
C ASP A 334 -1.59 4.59 -9.91
N THR A 335 -2.65 3.98 -9.43
CA THR A 335 -2.63 2.72 -8.70
C THR A 335 -2.54 1.51 -9.64
N TRP A 336 -2.47 0.31 -9.09
CA TRP A 336 -2.53 -0.93 -9.88
C TRP A 336 -3.80 -1.05 -10.74
N ALA A 337 -4.86 -0.33 -10.40
CA ALA A 337 -6.09 -0.32 -11.18
C ALA A 337 -5.91 0.24 -12.61
N GLY A 338 -4.90 1.08 -12.83
CA GLY A 338 -4.50 1.54 -14.17
C GLY A 338 -3.80 0.46 -15.02
N TYR A 339 -3.43 -0.66 -14.40
CA TYR A 339 -2.63 -1.73 -14.99
C TYR A 339 -3.32 -3.11 -14.86
N PRO A 340 -4.54 -3.27 -15.37
CA PRO A 340 -5.32 -4.50 -15.15
C PRO A 340 -4.66 -5.76 -15.72
N MET A 341 -3.87 -5.63 -16.78
CA MET A 341 -3.16 -6.78 -17.36
C MET A 341 -2.05 -7.30 -16.43
N ASP A 342 -1.36 -6.41 -15.73
CA ASP A 342 -0.39 -6.79 -14.70
C ASP A 342 -1.08 -7.45 -13.51
N GLN A 343 -2.21 -6.89 -13.07
CA GLN A 343 -3.01 -7.49 -11.99
C GLN A 343 -3.49 -8.89 -12.35
N ASP A 344 -4.06 -9.05 -13.55
CA ASP A 344 -4.56 -10.34 -14.04
C ASP A 344 -3.43 -11.37 -14.16
N SER A 345 -2.29 -10.95 -14.70
CA SER A 345 -1.13 -11.78 -14.89
C SER A 345 -0.57 -12.31 -13.56
N LEU A 346 -0.44 -11.43 -12.54
CA LEU A 346 0.06 -11.80 -11.23
C LEU A 346 -0.95 -12.70 -10.48
N LEU A 347 -2.22 -12.34 -10.50
CA LEU A 347 -3.27 -13.10 -9.83
C LEU A 347 -3.40 -14.50 -10.43
N ALA A 348 -3.42 -14.61 -11.78
CA ALA A 348 -3.47 -15.88 -12.48
C ALA A 348 -2.22 -16.74 -12.23
N TRP A 349 -1.04 -16.12 -12.11
CA TRP A 349 0.19 -16.81 -11.74
C TRP A 349 0.10 -17.41 -10.35
N CYS A 350 -0.24 -16.59 -9.36
CA CYS A 350 -0.38 -17.06 -7.98
C CYS A 350 -1.43 -18.16 -7.84
N TRP A 351 -2.55 -18.05 -8.54
CA TRP A 351 -3.57 -19.08 -8.57
C TRP A 351 -3.07 -20.40 -9.19
N ARG A 352 -2.46 -20.33 -10.37
CA ARG A 352 -1.95 -21.51 -11.09
C ARG A 352 -0.94 -22.30 -10.28
N HIS A 353 -0.07 -21.60 -9.57
CA HIS A 353 0.97 -22.19 -8.75
C HIS A 353 0.53 -22.46 -7.30
N GLN A 354 -0.75 -22.27 -6.98
CA GLN A 354 -1.33 -22.47 -5.64
C GLN A 354 -0.54 -21.75 -4.54
N ILE A 355 -0.07 -20.53 -4.82
CA ILE A 355 0.73 -19.73 -3.90
C ILE A 355 -0.17 -19.22 -2.78
N ARG A 356 0.07 -19.69 -1.56
CA ARG A 356 -0.71 -19.36 -0.37
C ARG A 356 -0.03 -18.31 0.48
N GLY A 357 -0.82 -17.69 1.39
CA GLY A 357 -0.31 -16.75 2.38
C GLY A 357 0.14 -15.42 1.76
N VAL A 358 -0.36 -15.05 0.59
CA VAL A 358 -0.03 -13.77 -0.07
C VAL A 358 -0.92 -12.67 0.48
N VAL A 359 -0.29 -11.58 0.95
CA VAL A 359 -0.95 -10.38 1.49
C VAL A 359 -0.30 -9.13 0.90
N TRP A 360 -1.09 -8.12 0.57
CA TRP A 360 -0.61 -6.82 0.12
C TRP A 360 -0.60 -5.81 1.27
N VAL A 361 0.41 -4.95 1.25
CA VAL A 361 0.49 -3.77 2.11
C VAL A 361 0.83 -2.58 1.23
N SER A 362 0.00 -1.53 1.28
CA SER A 362 0.10 -0.39 0.37
C SER A 362 -0.09 0.95 1.05
N GLY A 363 0.32 2.03 0.36
CA GLY A 363 0.29 3.43 0.81
C GLY A 363 -0.49 4.35 -0.15
N ASP A 364 0.03 5.56 -0.38
CA ASP A 364 -0.40 6.63 -1.30
C ASP A 364 -1.78 7.25 -1.01
N THR A 365 -2.79 6.45 -0.84
CA THR A 365 -4.19 6.93 -0.85
C THR A 365 -4.62 7.71 0.39
N HIS A 366 -3.77 7.83 1.41
CA HIS A 366 -4.03 8.46 2.71
C HIS A 366 -5.23 7.86 3.47
N VAL A 367 -5.61 6.61 3.17
CA VAL A 367 -6.77 5.94 3.76
C VAL A 367 -6.34 4.63 4.41
N ALA A 368 -6.57 4.51 5.72
CA ALA A 368 -6.30 3.26 6.43
C ALA A 368 -7.53 2.35 6.35
N THR A 369 -7.41 1.28 5.57
CA THR A 369 -8.50 0.34 5.29
C THR A 369 -7.99 -1.08 5.13
N LEU A 370 -8.92 -2.04 5.16
CA LEU A 370 -8.66 -3.46 4.95
C LEU A 370 -9.59 -4.06 3.89
N GLU A 371 -9.03 -4.93 3.12
CA GLU A 371 -9.72 -5.78 2.13
C GLU A 371 -9.33 -7.25 2.36
N ASP A 372 -10.29 -8.18 2.25
CA ASP A 372 -10.08 -9.60 2.55
C ASP A 372 -9.69 -10.46 1.33
N GLY A 373 -9.47 -9.86 0.18
CA GLY A 373 -9.12 -10.50 -1.08
C GLY A 373 -10.33 -10.88 -1.96
N THR A 374 -11.56 -10.72 -1.48
CA THR A 374 -12.76 -11.10 -2.26
C THR A 374 -13.09 -10.08 -3.33
N MET A 375 -12.78 -8.83 -3.09
CA MET A 375 -13.02 -7.71 -4.01
C MET A 375 -11.76 -7.36 -4.80
N GLY A 376 -10.63 -7.24 -4.12
CA GLY A 376 -9.36 -6.82 -4.68
C GLY A 376 -8.52 -7.92 -5.33
N GLY A 377 -8.78 -9.18 -5.02
CA GLY A 377 -8.03 -10.34 -5.52
C GLY A 377 -7.07 -10.94 -4.50
N PHE A 378 -6.40 -10.12 -3.70
CA PHE A 378 -5.60 -10.51 -2.53
C PHE A 378 -6.07 -9.74 -1.30
N PRO A 379 -5.91 -10.31 -0.08
CA PRO A 379 -6.04 -9.52 1.14
C PRO A 379 -5.08 -8.33 1.12
N GLU A 380 -5.57 -7.14 1.49
CA GLU A 380 -4.78 -5.91 1.44
C GLU A 380 -4.98 -5.06 2.70
N LEU A 381 -3.86 -4.59 3.26
CA LEU A 381 -3.79 -3.57 4.29
C LEU A 381 -3.29 -2.27 3.66
N MET A 382 -4.10 -1.22 3.67
CA MET A 382 -3.66 0.13 3.35
C MET A 382 -3.26 0.86 4.62
N ALA A 383 -2.04 1.39 4.63
CA ALA A 383 -1.41 1.96 5.82
C ALA A 383 -2.07 3.27 6.29
N GLY A 384 -2.66 4.04 5.37
CA GLY A 384 -3.12 5.40 5.66
C GLY A 384 -1.97 6.41 5.63
N GLY A 385 -2.30 7.69 5.82
CA GLY A 385 -1.32 8.77 5.84
C GLY A 385 -0.81 9.08 7.24
N ALA A 386 0.52 9.08 7.43
CA ALA A 386 1.14 9.44 8.70
C ALA A 386 1.06 10.96 8.98
N GLY A 387 1.27 11.79 7.95
CA GLY A 387 1.15 13.25 8.02
C GLY A 387 0.00 13.83 7.18
N LYS A 388 -0.66 13.00 6.37
CA LYS A 388 -1.76 13.39 5.49
C LYS A 388 -3.07 12.76 5.94
N THR A 389 -4.17 13.48 5.76
CA THR A 389 -5.52 12.96 6.02
C THR A 389 -6.12 12.37 4.74
N GLU A 390 -7.22 11.62 4.87
CA GLU A 390 -7.94 10.96 3.79
C GLU A 390 -8.11 11.83 2.53
N LYS A 391 -7.72 11.31 1.37
CA LYS A 391 -7.94 11.97 0.06
C LYS A 391 -9.45 12.07 -0.24
N ARG A 392 -9.88 13.23 -0.73
CA ARG A 392 -11.29 13.47 -1.13
C ARG A 392 -11.78 12.54 -2.25
N SER A 393 -10.87 11.95 -3.03
CA SER A 393 -11.19 10.95 -4.06
C SER A 393 -11.94 9.73 -3.50
N TYR A 394 -11.62 9.31 -2.27
CA TYR A 394 -12.34 8.22 -1.59
C TYR A 394 -13.76 8.63 -1.17
N GLN A 395 -13.94 9.89 -0.77
CA GLN A 395 -15.29 10.43 -0.51
C GLN A 395 -16.14 10.41 -1.78
N LEU A 396 -15.54 10.71 -2.93
CA LEU A 396 -16.22 10.63 -4.23
C LEU A 396 -16.60 9.19 -4.58
N ALA A 397 -15.70 8.21 -4.42
CA ALA A 397 -16.03 6.80 -4.63
C ALA A 397 -17.24 6.38 -3.77
N LYS A 398 -17.25 6.78 -2.50
CA LYS A 398 -18.36 6.51 -1.59
C LYS A 398 -19.67 7.19 -2.02
N MET A 399 -19.61 8.42 -2.50
CA MET A 399 -20.79 9.14 -3.04
C MET A 399 -21.34 8.45 -4.30
N LEU A 400 -20.47 7.87 -5.11
CA LEU A 400 -20.84 7.08 -6.29
C LEU A 400 -21.32 5.66 -5.93
N GLY A 401 -21.29 5.29 -4.63
CA GLY A 401 -21.71 3.98 -4.16
C GLY A 401 -20.70 2.85 -4.48
N ILE A 402 -19.46 3.20 -4.79
CA ILE A 402 -18.42 2.23 -5.12
C ILE A 402 -17.77 1.74 -3.82
N SER A 403 -17.94 0.45 -3.51
CA SER A 403 -17.25 -0.23 -2.42
C SER A 403 -15.91 -0.75 -2.91
N ILE A 404 -14.82 -0.15 -2.42
CA ILE A 404 -13.47 -0.53 -2.79
C ILE A 404 -12.89 -1.53 -1.78
N PHE A 405 -13.13 -1.29 -0.49
CA PHE A 405 -12.70 -2.15 0.60
C PHE A 405 -13.90 -2.73 1.33
N ASN A 406 -13.85 -4.00 1.69
CA ASN A 406 -14.99 -4.72 2.22
C ASN A 406 -14.94 -5.03 3.72
N VAL A 407 -13.77 -4.88 4.38
CA VAL A 407 -13.65 -5.14 5.82
C VAL A 407 -13.99 -3.92 6.65
N GLY A 408 -13.51 -2.75 6.23
CA GLY A 408 -13.75 -1.50 6.93
C GLY A 408 -12.52 -0.60 6.99
N GLY A 409 -12.65 0.54 7.66
CA GLY A 409 -11.60 1.53 7.80
C GLY A 409 -12.11 2.96 7.68
N GLN A 410 -11.19 3.89 7.42
CA GLN A 410 -11.52 5.30 7.19
C GLN A 410 -12.44 5.45 5.98
N GLY A 411 -13.42 6.34 6.10
CA GLY A 411 -14.36 6.62 5.01
C GLY A 411 -15.38 5.52 4.72
N ILE A 412 -15.21 4.30 5.20
CA ILE A 412 -16.10 3.16 4.97
C ILE A 412 -17.02 2.94 6.16
N THR A 413 -16.47 2.57 7.30
CA THR A 413 -17.23 2.27 8.52
C THR A 413 -17.23 3.41 9.52
N LYS A 414 -16.23 4.28 9.46
CA LYS A 414 -16.07 5.42 10.37
C LYS A 414 -15.74 6.69 9.59
N LYS A 415 -16.38 7.81 9.94
CA LYS A 415 -16.00 9.14 9.48
C LYS A 415 -14.82 9.62 10.33
N VAL A 416 -13.63 9.14 10.05
CA VAL A 416 -12.43 9.54 10.78
C VAL A 416 -11.46 10.18 9.80
N PHE A 417 -11.34 11.50 9.89
CA PHE A 417 -10.36 12.31 9.16
C PHE A 417 -9.16 12.54 10.08
N SER A 418 -8.33 11.53 10.26
CA SER A 418 -7.13 11.64 11.07
C SER A 418 -6.02 10.78 10.47
N THR A 419 -4.79 11.05 10.87
CA THR A 419 -3.66 10.19 10.58
C THR A 419 -3.89 8.79 11.16
N ALA A 420 -3.45 7.77 10.42
CA ALA A 420 -3.62 6.37 10.78
C ALA A 420 -2.43 5.54 10.27
N LEU A 421 -2.26 4.35 10.84
CA LEU A 421 -1.22 3.40 10.46
C LEU A 421 -1.78 2.00 10.24
N GLY A 422 -1.02 1.19 9.51
CA GLY A 422 -1.22 -0.25 9.41
C GLY A 422 -0.41 -0.98 10.48
N TYR A 423 -1.00 -2.02 11.08
CA TYR A 423 -0.30 -2.90 12.02
C TYR A 423 -0.52 -4.35 11.63
N MET A 424 0.53 -5.13 11.67
CA MET A 424 0.54 -6.56 11.38
C MET A 424 1.18 -7.32 12.54
N GLU A 425 0.56 -8.42 12.94
CA GLU A 425 1.13 -9.33 13.93
C GLU A 425 1.05 -10.77 13.42
N PHE A 426 2.22 -11.34 13.15
CA PHE A 426 2.37 -12.71 12.67
C PHE A 426 2.63 -13.65 13.86
N ARG A 427 1.79 -14.68 13.98
CA ARG A 427 1.89 -15.74 15.00
C ARG A 427 1.76 -17.11 14.32
N GLY A 428 2.86 -17.64 13.80
CA GLY A 428 2.84 -18.89 13.05
C GLY A 428 1.85 -18.83 11.88
N ASP A 429 0.80 -19.65 11.93
CA ASP A 429 -0.22 -19.74 10.88
C ASP A 429 -1.23 -18.61 10.88
N THR A 430 -1.18 -17.69 11.81
CA THR A 430 -2.15 -16.59 11.92
C THR A 430 -1.51 -15.23 11.70
N LEU A 431 -2.25 -14.34 11.04
CA LEU A 431 -1.89 -12.95 10.81
C LEU A 431 -3.05 -12.04 11.19
N TRP A 432 -2.81 -11.16 12.17
CA TRP A 432 -3.69 -10.04 12.43
C TRP A 432 -3.28 -8.83 11.60
N LEU A 433 -4.24 -8.28 10.87
CA LEU A 433 -4.15 -7.00 10.18
C LEU A 433 -5.05 -6.00 10.88
N LEU A 434 -4.51 -4.85 11.26
CA LEU A 434 -5.23 -3.78 11.93
C LEU A 434 -4.97 -2.45 11.25
N SER A 435 -6.04 -1.66 11.07
CA SER A 435 -5.93 -0.22 10.79
C SER A 435 -6.17 0.53 12.08
N LEU A 436 -5.20 1.35 12.52
CA LEU A 436 -5.20 1.99 13.83
C LEU A 436 -5.09 3.51 13.70
N THR A 437 -5.84 4.25 14.52
CA THR A 437 -5.69 5.71 14.63
C THR A 437 -4.49 6.06 15.50
N LYS A 438 -4.10 7.34 15.49
CA LYS A 438 -3.10 7.91 16.40
C LYS A 438 -3.42 7.75 17.91
N ARG A 439 -4.66 7.39 18.27
CA ARG A 439 -5.12 7.14 19.66
C ARG A 439 -5.19 5.66 20.00
N GLY A 440 -4.84 4.78 19.07
CA GLY A 440 -4.94 3.33 19.24
C GLY A 440 -6.34 2.75 18.95
N ASP A 441 -7.30 3.58 18.50
CA ASP A 441 -8.61 3.06 18.13
C ASP A 441 -8.50 2.17 16.89
N THR A 442 -9.09 0.99 16.95
CA THR A 442 -9.17 0.09 15.80
C THR A 442 -10.26 0.55 14.83
N LEU A 443 -9.85 0.95 13.62
CA LEU A 443 -10.73 1.32 12.52
C LEU A 443 -11.27 0.09 11.79
N ALA A 444 -10.40 -0.87 11.55
CA ALA A 444 -10.70 -2.16 10.94
C ALA A 444 -9.75 -3.23 11.45
N ARG A 445 -10.20 -4.49 11.44
CA ARG A 445 -9.39 -5.66 11.79
C ARG A 445 -9.73 -6.84 10.89
N LEU A 446 -8.73 -7.63 10.57
CA LEU A 446 -8.86 -8.86 9.79
C LEU A 446 -7.90 -9.91 10.36
N LEU A 447 -8.41 -11.10 10.59
CA LEU A 447 -7.60 -12.28 10.92
C LEU A 447 -7.52 -13.16 9.67
N LEU A 448 -6.31 -13.51 9.28
CA LEU A 448 -6.03 -14.44 8.20
C LEU A 448 -5.29 -15.66 8.73
N THR A 449 -5.39 -16.77 8.00
CA THR A 449 -4.56 -17.97 8.17
C THR A 449 -3.70 -18.19 6.93
N ALA A 450 -2.54 -18.80 7.11
CA ALA A 450 -1.51 -18.89 6.06
C ALA A 450 -1.91 -19.75 4.85
N ASP A 451 -3.02 -20.49 4.94
CA ASP A 451 -3.62 -21.23 3.84
C ASP A 451 -4.46 -20.35 2.89
N VAL A 452 -4.53 -19.04 3.15
CA VAL A 452 -5.28 -18.11 2.29
C VAL A 452 -4.77 -18.14 0.86
N LEU A 453 -5.68 -18.36 -0.09
CA LEU A 453 -5.43 -18.33 -1.53
C LEU A 453 -5.86 -16.99 -2.14
N PRO A 454 -5.28 -16.58 -3.28
CA PRO A 454 -5.82 -15.48 -4.06
C PRO A 454 -7.23 -15.79 -4.56
N LEU A 455 -7.95 -14.77 -5.00
CA LEU A 455 -9.29 -14.94 -5.56
C LEU A 455 -9.24 -15.83 -6.81
N PRO A 456 -10.10 -16.86 -6.93
CA PRO A 456 -10.11 -17.74 -8.10
C PRO A 456 -10.44 -17.01 -9.41
N PRO A 457 -9.84 -17.41 -10.55
CA PRO A 457 -10.05 -16.77 -11.86
C PRO A 457 -11.52 -16.70 -12.28
N GLY A 458 -12.31 -17.73 -12.00
CA GLY A 458 -13.75 -17.76 -12.29
C GLY A 458 -14.55 -16.69 -11.56
N LEU A 459 -14.02 -16.16 -10.46
CA LEU A 459 -14.65 -15.11 -9.67
C LEU A 459 -14.20 -13.71 -10.09
N TRP A 460 -12.92 -13.49 -10.41
CA TRP A 460 -12.45 -12.16 -10.76
C TRP A 460 -12.69 -11.78 -12.24
N LYS A 461 -12.77 -12.74 -13.16
CA LYS A 461 -13.14 -12.49 -14.57
C LYS A 461 -14.60 -12.03 -14.74
N ARG A 462 -15.45 -12.25 -13.75
CA ARG A 462 -16.87 -11.83 -13.75
C ARG A 462 -17.09 -10.41 -13.23
N LEU A 463 -16.02 -9.67 -12.92
CA LEU A 463 -16.06 -8.28 -12.46
C LEU A 463 -16.44 -7.26 -13.55
N GLU A 464 -17.25 -7.65 -14.55
CA GLU A 464 -17.58 -6.78 -15.68
C GLU A 464 -18.51 -5.61 -15.34
N ARG A 465 -19.12 -5.59 -14.15
CA ARG A 465 -19.99 -4.48 -13.73
C ARG A 465 -19.77 -4.09 -12.28
N PRO A 466 -19.67 -2.78 -12.02
CA PRO A 466 -19.48 -2.27 -10.66
C PRO A 466 -20.73 -2.45 -9.83
N ASN A 467 -20.51 -2.62 -8.53
CA ASN A 467 -21.55 -2.53 -7.55
C ASN A 467 -21.83 -1.06 -7.21
N ILE A 468 -22.60 -0.40 -8.04
CA ILE A 468 -23.08 0.95 -7.74
C ILE A 468 -24.22 0.80 -6.75
N GLY A 469 -23.89 0.91 -5.46
CA GLY A 469 -24.87 1.14 -4.43
C GLY A 469 -25.34 -0.01 -3.56
N LEU A 470 -24.81 -1.22 -3.70
CA LEU A 470 -25.05 -2.29 -2.73
C LEU A 470 -24.00 -2.18 -1.61
N THR A 471 -24.40 -1.80 -0.42
CA THR A 471 -23.56 -1.83 0.76
C THR A 471 -23.94 -3.04 1.59
N PHE A 472 -23.03 -3.99 1.70
CA PHE A 472 -23.24 -5.22 2.42
C PHE A 472 -22.08 -5.46 3.39
N PHE A 473 -22.38 -5.64 4.67
CA PHE A 473 -21.37 -5.90 5.70
C PHE A 473 -21.68 -7.22 6.38
N VAL A 474 -20.80 -8.20 6.23
CA VAL A 474 -20.82 -9.39 7.07
C VAL A 474 -20.22 -9.00 8.42
N GLU A 475 -21.05 -9.03 9.46
CA GLU A 475 -20.61 -8.74 10.83
C GLU A 475 -19.88 -9.92 11.47
N GLY A 476 -20.19 -11.14 11.05
CA GLY A 476 -19.56 -12.35 11.53
C GLY A 476 -20.25 -13.62 11.04
N VAL A 477 -19.59 -14.75 11.27
CA VAL A 477 -20.14 -16.10 11.12
C VAL A 477 -20.04 -16.76 12.49
N ARG A 478 -21.17 -17.24 13.01
CA ARG A 478 -21.22 -18.03 14.24
C ARG A 478 -22.07 -19.25 14.02
N ALA A 479 -21.54 -20.44 14.30
CA ALA A 479 -22.27 -21.69 14.15
C ALA A 479 -23.04 -21.79 12.81
N ARG A 480 -22.35 -21.48 11.71
CA ARG A 480 -22.90 -21.47 10.32
C ARG A 480 -24.03 -20.47 10.07
N GLU A 481 -24.15 -19.48 10.93
CA GLU A 481 -25.06 -18.38 10.73
C GLU A 481 -24.29 -17.12 10.34
N LEU A 482 -24.68 -16.55 9.20
CA LEU A 482 -24.20 -15.27 8.72
C LEU A 482 -25.00 -14.14 9.33
N PHE A 483 -24.32 -13.26 10.04
CA PHE A 483 -24.88 -12.00 10.51
C PHE A 483 -24.43 -10.90 9.58
N PHE A 484 -25.36 -10.20 8.93
CA PHE A 484 -25.01 -9.14 8.01
C PHE A 484 -25.93 -7.94 8.12
N ARG A 485 -25.37 -6.78 7.78
CA ARG A 485 -26.13 -5.54 7.51
C ARG A 485 -26.05 -5.22 6.04
N TRP A 486 -27.11 -4.68 5.50
CA TRP A 486 -27.18 -4.25 4.12
C TRP A 486 -27.89 -2.93 3.98
N GLY A 487 -27.58 -2.20 2.91
CA GLY A 487 -28.27 -1.00 2.50
C GLY A 487 -28.33 -0.95 0.98
N LEU A 488 -29.49 -0.64 0.45
CA LEU A 488 -29.67 -0.34 -0.96
C LEU A 488 -29.81 1.18 -1.12
N PRO A 489 -29.14 1.82 -2.07
CA PRO A 489 -29.48 3.17 -2.45
C PRO A 489 -30.84 3.17 -3.15
N ASN A 490 -31.49 4.34 -3.11
CA ASN A 490 -32.86 4.57 -3.60
C ASN A 490 -33.18 4.15 -5.05
N ARG A 491 -32.20 3.66 -5.80
CA ARG A 491 -32.34 3.32 -7.23
C ARG A 491 -32.32 1.83 -7.56
N MET A 492 -31.97 0.97 -6.61
CA MET A 492 -31.90 -0.48 -6.85
C MET A 492 -33.09 -1.19 -6.21
N ARG A 493 -34.07 -1.55 -7.03
CA ARG A 493 -35.21 -2.40 -6.65
C ARG A 493 -34.96 -3.79 -7.25
N GLY A 494 -35.06 -4.84 -6.47
CA GLY A 494 -35.00 -6.20 -7.00
C GLY A 494 -34.47 -7.23 -6.03
N GLU A 495 -34.42 -8.46 -6.49
CA GLU A 495 -33.93 -9.60 -5.74
C GLU A 495 -32.40 -9.57 -5.65
N VAL A 496 -31.87 -9.91 -4.47
CA VAL A 496 -30.44 -10.12 -4.22
C VAL A 496 -30.21 -11.62 -4.09
N ALA A 497 -29.28 -12.18 -4.84
CA ALA A 497 -28.84 -13.56 -4.67
C ALA A 497 -27.62 -13.61 -3.77
N PHE A 498 -27.67 -14.42 -2.71
CA PHE A 498 -26.49 -14.78 -1.94
C PHE A 498 -25.90 -16.05 -2.53
N ARG A 499 -24.64 -15.98 -2.95
CA ARG A 499 -23.90 -17.08 -3.54
C ARG A 499 -22.66 -17.39 -2.74
N LEU A 500 -22.46 -18.65 -2.40
CA LEU A 500 -21.28 -19.14 -1.72
C LEU A 500 -20.45 -19.98 -2.68
N TYR A 501 -19.21 -19.61 -2.85
CA TYR A 501 -18.24 -20.31 -3.69
C TYR A 501 -17.15 -20.92 -2.81
N ASN A 502 -16.70 -22.14 -3.15
CA ASN A 502 -15.57 -22.77 -2.49
C ASN A 502 -14.22 -22.12 -2.87
N ALA A 503 -13.13 -22.63 -2.31
CA ALA A 503 -11.78 -22.13 -2.59
C ALA A 503 -11.35 -22.32 -4.06
N GLN A 504 -11.99 -23.21 -4.82
CA GLN A 504 -11.77 -23.44 -6.25
C GLN A 504 -12.59 -22.51 -7.14
N GLY A 505 -13.55 -21.80 -6.55
CA GLY A 505 -14.45 -20.90 -7.26
C GLY A 505 -15.73 -21.56 -7.76
N ASP A 506 -16.02 -22.79 -7.34
CA ASP A 506 -17.26 -23.49 -7.67
C ASP A 506 -18.39 -22.98 -6.78
N LEU A 507 -19.57 -22.79 -7.37
CA LEU A 507 -20.78 -22.45 -6.63
C LEU A 507 -21.24 -23.66 -5.81
N VAL A 508 -21.23 -23.55 -4.48
CA VAL A 508 -21.61 -24.64 -3.57
C VAL A 508 -22.93 -24.40 -2.85
N TRP A 509 -23.41 -23.16 -2.87
CA TRP A 509 -24.70 -22.82 -2.28
C TRP A 509 -25.21 -21.50 -2.83
N GLU A 510 -26.53 -21.39 -2.97
CA GLU A 510 -27.22 -20.18 -3.38
C GLU A 510 -28.52 -20.01 -2.60
N SER A 511 -28.84 -18.78 -2.24
CA SER A 511 -30.12 -18.41 -1.65
C SER A 511 -30.63 -17.13 -2.28
N PRO A 512 -31.76 -17.16 -2.99
CA PRO A 512 -32.44 -15.95 -3.42
C PRO A 512 -33.00 -15.22 -2.22
N TRP A 513 -32.94 -13.89 -2.26
CA TRP A 513 -33.47 -13.07 -1.20
C TRP A 513 -34.14 -11.83 -1.73
N LYS A 514 -35.35 -11.55 -1.24
CA LYS A 514 -36.10 -10.32 -1.58
C LYS A 514 -36.05 -9.36 -0.41
N PRO A 515 -35.39 -8.21 -0.56
CA PRO A 515 -35.42 -7.19 0.47
C PRO A 515 -36.84 -6.63 0.63
N ALA A 516 -37.35 -6.68 1.85
CA ALA A 516 -38.70 -6.19 2.16
C ALA A 516 -38.78 -4.66 2.24
N THR A 517 -37.66 -3.94 2.43
CA THR A 517 -37.63 -2.48 2.65
C THR A 517 -36.31 -1.84 2.24
N TYR A 518 -36.35 -0.51 2.02
CA TYR A 518 -35.27 0.35 1.50
C TYR A 518 -34.16 0.73 2.51
N TRP A 519 -34.23 0.34 3.79
CA TRP A 519 -33.38 0.86 4.83
C TRP A 519 -32.51 -0.22 5.47
N LYS A 520 -31.38 0.17 6.05
CA LYS A 520 -30.44 -0.69 6.77
C LYS A 520 -31.16 -1.70 7.64
N GLN A 521 -31.06 -2.96 7.31
CA GLN A 521 -31.56 -4.06 8.11
C GLN A 521 -30.42 -4.97 8.51
N GLN A 522 -30.50 -5.47 9.73
CA GLN A 522 -29.67 -6.57 10.21
C GLN A 522 -30.44 -7.87 9.94
N LYS A 523 -29.80 -8.82 9.31
CA LYS A 523 -30.39 -10.14 8.99
C LYS A 523 -29.45 -11.28 9.31
N ARG A 524 -30.04 -12.44 9.44
CA ARG A 524 -29.39 -13.71 9.71
C ARG A 524 -29.70 -14.65 8.55
N LEU A 525 -28.70 -15.35 8.07
CA LEU A 525 -28.80 -16.33 7.00
C LEU A 525 -28.10 -17.60 7.43
N SER A 526 -28.81 -18.73 7.42
CA SER A 526 -28.23 -20.02 7.79
C SER A 526 -27.56 -20.68 6.59
N LEU A 527 -26.33 -21.13 6.79
CA LEU A 527 -25.57 -21.91 5.81
C LEU A 527 -25.81 -23.42 6.05
N PRO A 528 -25.78 -24.26 4.99
CA PRO A 528 -25.97 -25.70 5.12
C PRO A 528 -24.92 -26.33 6.07
N GLU A 529 -25.37 -27.25 6.89
CA GLU A 529 -24.50 -28.04 7.77
C GLU A 529 -23.55 -28.95 7.01
N SER A 530 -23.96 -29.36 5.80
CA SER A 530 -23.19 -30.24 4.90
C SER A 530 -21.93 -29.58 4.28
N LEU A 531 -21.76 -28.26 4.40
CA LEU A 531 -20.59 -27.60 3.85
C LEU A 531 -19.32 -28.00 4.63
N PRO A 532 -18.25 -28.46 3.94
CA PRO A 532 -16.96 -28.77 4.58
C PRO A 532 -16.37 -27.57 5.31
N THR A 533 -15.51 -27.83 6.28
CA THR A 533 -14.68 -26.79 6.90
C THR A 533 -13.67 -26.27 5.88
N GLY A 534 -13.52 -24.94 5.75
CA GLY A 534 -12.60 -24.36 4.79
C GLY A 534 -12.88 -22.91 4.46
N TRP A 535 -12.16 -22.40 3.46
CA TRP A 535 -12.35 -21.05 2.96
C TRP A 535 -13.42 -20.99 1.87
N TYR A 536 -14.26 -19.97 1.96
CA TYR A 536 -15.36 -19.70 1.05
C TYR A 536 -15.40 -18.22 0.68
N PHE A 537 -15.97 -17.94 -0.51
CA PHE A 537 -16.26 -16.59 -0.99
C PHE A 537 -17.77 -16.39 -1.03
N LEU A 538 -18.29 -15.60 -0.11
CA LEU A 538 -19.69 -15.19 -0.14
C LEU A 538 -19.84 -13.99 -1.07
N ARG A 539 -20.83 -14.01 -1.94
CA ARG A 539 -21.24 -12.87 -2.75
C ARG A 539 -22.71 -12.56 -2.54
N ALA A 540 -23.04 -11.28 -2.39
CA ALA A 540 -24.38 -10.75 -2.55
C ALA A 540 -24.44 -10.12 -3.95
N GLU A 541 -25.23 -10.66 -4.85
CA GLU A 541 -25.27 -10.28 -6.26
C GLU A 541 -26.64 -9.72 -6.64
N GLN A 542 -26.66 -8.62 -7.40
CA GLN A 542 -27.87 -8.01 -7.94
C GLN A 542 -27.58 -7.34 -9.29
N ALA A 543 -28.31 -7.71 -10.34
CA ALA A 543 -28.22 -7.11 -11.67
C ALA A 543 -26.78 -6.98 -12.22
N GLY A 544 -25.91 -7.97 -11.95
CA GLY A 544 -24.50 -7.99 -12.37
C GLY A 544 -23.54 -7.21 -11.47
N ALA A 545 -24.04 -6.58 -10.41
CA ALA A 545 -23.25 -6.01 -9.35
C ALA A 545 -23.12 -6.98 -8.17
N TYR A 546 -22.01 -6.97 -7.46
CA TYR A 546 -21.85 -7.81 -6.28
C TYR A 546 -21.02 -7.11 -5.19
N PHE A 547 -21.24 -7.58 -3.97
CA PHE A 547 -20.37 -7.33 -2.82
C PHE A 547 -19.91 -8.69 -2.27
N GLY A 548 -18.61 -8.83 -2.02
CA GLY A 548 -18.02 -10.09 -1.61
C GLY A 548 -17.40 -10.04 -0.22
N ARG A 549 -17.38 -11.18 0.44
CA ARG A 549 -16.66 -11.42 1.70
C ARG A 549 -16.07 -12.82 1.72
N ARG A 550 -14.87 -12.92 2.26
CA ARG A 550 -14.22 -14.20 2.54
C ARG A 550 -14.72 -14.72 3.88
N LEU A 551 -15.07 -15.99 3.92
CA LEU A 551 -15.55 -16.69 5.12
C LEU A 551 -14.70 -17.92 5.37
N ARG A 552 -14.51 -18.27 6.63
CA ARG A 552 -13.99 -19.59 7.04
C ARG A 552 -15.08 -20.29 7.84
N LEU A 553 -15.52 -21.44 7.34
CA LEU A 553 -16.47 -22.32 8.02
C LEU A 553 -15.74 -23.39 8.79
#